data_6bc6b79b62a9f4f0f793d3d8a5758f95
#
_entry.id   6bc6b79b62a9f4f0f793d3d8a5758f95
#
_cell.length_a   1.000
_cell.length_b   1.000
_cell.length_c   1.000
_cell.angle_alpha   90.00
_cell.angle_beta   90.00
_cell.angle_gamma   90.00
#
_symmetry.space_group_name_H-M   'P 1'
#
loop_
_entity.id
_entity.type
_entity.pdbx_description
1 polymer ?
#
loop_
_entity_poly.entity_id
_entity_poly.type
_entity_poly.pdbx_seq_one_letter_code
_entity_poly.pdbx_strand_id
1 'polypeptide(L)'
;MKKRIPQCLLLVAVMIISGIPTFAQRKSAMLNHIALYVYNLEKSTAFYRDIIQIDTIPEPFHDGRHTWFKVAEHSHLHIISGAKEIVTHDKNSHLCFSVPSVEEFMTRLRQHHIPFESWKGEADKPTLRVDGVKQIYFTDPDGYWVEINDDHT
;
A
#
# COMPACT_ATOMS: atom_id res chain seq x y z
N MET A 1 3.08 84.87 -29.90
CA MET A 1 3.03 83.88 -28.80
C MET A 1 2.57 82.51 -29.37
N LYS A 2 3.52 81.59 -29.64
CA LYS A 2 3.21 80.27 -30.15
C LYS A 2 3.16 79.29 -28.98
N LYS A 3 1.95 78.74 -28.68
CA LYS A 3 1.76 77.68 -27.67
C LYS A 3 2.27 76.37 -28.21
N ARG A 4 3.24 75.78 -27.54
CA ARG A 4 3.73 74.38 -27.79
C ARG A 4 2.78 73.41 -27.12
N ILE A 5 2.29 72.47 -27.88
CA ILE A 5 1.51 71.30 -27.38
C ILE A 5 2.51 70.25 -26.90
N PRO A 6 2.37 69.68 -25.69
CA PRO A 6 3.23 68.61 -25.26
C PRO A 6 2.83 67.31 -25.95
N GLN A 7 3.80 66.60 -26.54
CA GLN A 7 3.65 65.28 -27.07
C GLN A 7 3.43 64.30 -25.91
N CYS A 8 2.23 63.74 -25.81
CA CYS A 8 1.98 62.56 -24.93
C CYS A 8 2.70 61.35 -25.54
N LEU A 9 3.70 60.85 -24.84
CA LEU A 9 4.34 59.60 -25.12
C LEU A 9 3.37 58.48 -24.75
N LEU A 10 2.80 57.80 -25.75
CA LEU A 10 1.98 56.62 -25.57
C LEU A 10 2.91 55.41 -25.37
N LEU A 11 3.15 55.03 -24.09
CA LEU A 11 3.84 53.79 -23.74
C LEU A 11 2.88 52.63 -23.95
N VAL A 12 3.03 51.93 -25.07
CA VAL A 12 2.36 50.63 -25.29
C VAL A 12 3.13 49.58 -24.53
N ALA A 13 2.60 49.18 -23.36
CA ALA A 13 3.11 48.02 -22.63
C ALA A 13 2.66 46.74 -23.36
N VAL A 14 3.57 46.14 -24.11
CA VAL A 14 3.36 44.80 -24.67
C VAL A 14 3.49 43.80 -23.51
N MET A 15 2.36 43.32 -22.99
CA MET A 15 2.33 42.17 -22.07
C MET A 15 2.67 40.92 -22.90
N ILE A 16 3.92 40.47 -22.79
CA ILE A 16 4.30 39.13 -23.23
C ILE A 16 3.69 38.16 -22.24
N ILE A 17 2.51 37.61 -22.57
CA ILE A 17 1.93 36.47 -21.86
C ILE A 17 2.79 35.25 -22.23
N SER A 18 3.84 35.01 -21.45
CA SER A 18 4.58 33.76 -21.49
C SER A 18 3.61 32.65 -21.07
N GLY A 19 3.06 31.98 -22.07
CA GLY A 19 2.27 30.78 -21.82
C GLY A 19 3.15 29.75 -21.10
N ILE A 20 2.99 29.65 -19.78
CA ILE A 20 3.59 28.56 -19.00
C ILE A 20 2.95 27.27 -19.57
N PRO A 21 3.73 26.33 -20.13
CA PRO A 21 3.17 25.07 -20.58
C PRO A 21 2.53 24.38 -19.36
N THR A 22 1.22 24.38 -19.31
CA THR A 22 0.48 23.54 -18.35
C THR A 22 0.75 22.10 -18.80
N PHE A 23 1.74 21.45 -18.18
CA PHE A 23 1.86 20.01 -18.28
C PHE A 23 0.56 19.45 -17.71
N ALA A 24 -0.31 18.96 -18.58
CA ALA A 24 -1.48 18.23 -18.18
C ALA A 24 -0.99 17.05 -17.34
N GLN A 25 -1.22 17.15 -16.01
CA GLN A 25 -0.84 16.10 -15.08
C GLN A 25 -1.53 14.81 -15.53
N ARG A 26 -0.76 13.84 -16.03
CA ARG A 26 -1.29 12.55 -16.43
C ARG A 26 -2.01 11.97 -15.22
N LYS A 27 -3.30 11.71 -15.34
CA LYS A 27 -4.05 10.97 -14.33
C LYS A 27 -3.57 9.53 -14.40
N SER A 28 -2.62 9.18 -13.55
CA SER A 28 -2.14 7.80 -13.40
C SER A 28 -3.25 6.94 -12.79
N ALA A 29 -3.31 5.65 -13.16
CA ALA A 29 -4.09 4.70 -12.41
C ALA A 29 -3.52 4.59 -10.99
N MET A 30 -4.42 4.48 -10.01
CA MET A 30 -4.07 4.27 -8.61
C MET A 30 -4.55 2.89 -8.19
N LEU A 31 -3.78 2.21 -7.31
CA LEU A 31 -4.22 0.96 -6.71
C LEU A 31 -5.44 1.23 -5.84
N ASN A 32 -6.59 0.67 -6.23
CA ASN A 32 -7.82 0.80 -5.47
C ASN A 32 -7.96 -0.31 -4.43
N HIS A 33 -7.77 -1.56 -4.83
CA HIS A 33 -7.79 -2.69 -3.89
C HIS A 33 -7.01 -3.89 -4.43
N ILE A 34 -6.69 -4.79 -3.49
CA ILE A 34 -6.22 -6.15 -3.73
C ILE A 34 -7.28 -7.09 -3.18
N ALA A 35 -7.60 -8.17 -3.88
CA ALA A 35 -8.54 -9.18 -3.41
C ALA A 35 -7.83 -10.51 -3.18
N LEU A 36 -8.08 -11.14 -2.03
CA LEU A 36 -7.62 -12.49 -1.70
C LEU A 36 -8.82 -13.43 -1.62
N TYR A 37 -8.73 -14.57 -2.29
CA TYR A 37 -9.78 -15.58 -2.29
C TYR A 37 -9.43 -16.66 -1.28
N VAL A 38 -10.22 -16.77 -0.20
CA VAL A 38 -9.86 -17.52 1.01
C VAL A 38 -10.79 -18.71 1.25
N TYR A 39 -10.25 -19.73 1.89
CA TYR A 39 -10.98 -20.91 2.29
C TYR A 39 -11.87 -20.66 3.53
N ASN A 40 -11.33 -19.91 4.51
CA ASN A 40 -12.05 -19.59 5.75
C ASN A 40 -12.01 -18.08 6.04
N LEU A 41 -13.13 -17.40 5.78
CA LEU A 41 -13.26 -15.95 5.95
C LEU A 41 -12.91 -15.49 7.38
N GLU A 42 -13.41 -16.20 8.39
CA GLU A 42 -13.22 -15.80 9.80
C GLU A 42 -11.74 -15.85 10.20
N LYS A 43 -11.04 -16.96 9.85
CA LYS A 43 -9.61 -17.11 10.13
C LYS A 43 -8.77 -16.05 9.44
N SER A 44 -9.02 -15.80 8.16
CA SER A 44 -8.26 -14.82 7.40
C SER A 44 -8.59 -13.39 7.86
N THR A 45 -9.86 -13.12 8.20
CA THR A 45 -10.25 -11.83 8.81
C THR A 45 -9.53 -11.60 10.13
N ALA A 46 -9.53 -12.61 11.03
CA ALA A 46 -8.83 -12.51 12.30
C ALA A 46 -7.32 -12.31 12.13
N PHE A 47 -6.71 -13.01 11.17
CA PHE A 47 -5.29 -12.84 10.88
C PHE A 47 -4.94 -11.41 10.46
N TYR A 48 -5.62 -10.83 9.49
CA TYR A 48 -5.34 -9.47 9.02
C TYR A 48 -5.68 -8.42 10.08
N ARG A 49 -6.74 -8.61 10.86
CA ARG A 49 -7.11 -7.69 11.95
C ARG A 49 -6.14 -7.77 13.13
N ASP A 50 -5.79 -8.97 13.59
CA ASP A 50 -5.11 -9.16 14.88
C ASP A 50 -3.59 -9.28 14.74
N ILE A 51 -3.09 -9.86 13.62
CA ILE A 51 -1.67 -10.06 13.37
C ILE A 51 -1.08 -8.90 12.57
N ILE A 52 -1.68 -8.58 11.42
CA ILE A 52 -1.25 -7.44 10.58
C ILE A 52 -1.67 -6.11 11.21
N GLN A 53 -2.78 -6.10 11.97
CA GLN A 53 -3.34 -4.94 12.67
C GLN A 53 -3.83 -3.85 11.72
N ILE A 54 -4.55 -4.24 10.67
CA ILE A 54 -5.26 -3.32 9.78
C ILE A 54 -6.74 -3.28 10.13
N ASP A 55 -7.34 -2.10 10.05
CA ASP A 55 -8.73 -1.86 10.44
C ASP A 55 -9.71 -2.37 9.39
N THR A 56 -10.77 -3.05 9.84
CA THR A 56 -11.90 -3.39 8.99
C THR A 56 -12.73 -2.13 8.65
N ILE A 57 -13.28 -2.12 7.45
CA ILE A 57 -14.23 -1.10 7.00
C ILE A 57 -15.54 -1.74 6.54
N PRO A 58 -16.67 -1.00 6.54
CA PRO A 58 -17.91 -1.50 6.01
C PRO A 58 -17.77 -1.94 4.56
N GLU A 59 -18.30 -3.11 4.22
CA GLU A 59 -18.41 -3.60 2.86
C GLU A 59 -19.89 -3.48 2.38
N PRO A 60 -20.14 -3.20 1.09
CA PRO A 60 -21.47 -2.85 0.61
C PRO A 60 -22.37 -4.05 0.30
N PHE A 61 -21.85 -5.27 0.24
CA PHE A 61 -22.60 -6.43 -0.23
C PHE A 61 -23.48 -7.06 0.84
N HIS A 62 -23.02 -7.05 2.11
CA HIS A 62 -23.70 -7.63 3.27
C HIS A 62 -24.13 -9.11 3.06
N ASP A 63 -23.34 -9.86 2.27
CA ASP A 63 -23.64 -11.22 1.87
C ASP A 63 -22.94 -12.29 2.74
N GLY A 64 -22.18 -11.83 3.74
CA GLY A 64 -21.41 -12.69 4.65
C GLY A 64 -20.21 -13.38 4.01
N ARG A 65 -19.81 -12.98 2.79
CA ARG A 65 -18.69 -13.54 2.04
C ARG A 65 -17.47 -12.66 2.00
N HIS A 66 -17.56 -11.43 2.46
CA HIS A 66 -16.54 -10.41 2.30
C HIS A 66 -16.13 -9.82 3.65
N THR A 67 -14.85 -9.51 3.77
CA THR A 67 -14.32 -8.57 4.77
C THR A 67 -13.40 -7.59 4.06
N TRP A 68 -13.61 -6.30 4.29
CA TRP A 68 -12.78 -5.26 3.73
C TRP A 68 -11.92 -4.61 4.80
N PHE A 69 -10.67 -4.31 4.45
CA PHE A 69 -9.71 -3.63 5.31
C PHE A 69 -9.20 -2.36 4.63
N LYS A 70 -8.95 -1.33 5.43
CA LYS A 70 -8.27 -0.13 4.97
C LYS A 70 -6.75 -0.34 5.06
N VAL A 71 -6.06 -0.30 3.94
CA VAL A 71 -4.58 -0.41 3.89
C VAL A 71 -3.90 0.92 3.58
N ALA A 72 -4.61 1.85 2.93
CA ALA A 72 -4.18 3.23 2.71
C ALA A 72 -5.40 4.13 2.56
N GLU A 73 -5.20 5.43 2.36
CA GLU A 73 -6.30 6.40 2.24
C GLU A 73 -7.31 6.02 1.15
N HIS A 74 -6.81 5.49 0.02
CA HIS A 74 -7.63 5.12 -1.14
C HIS A 74 -7.41 3.68 -1.59
N SER A 75 -6.84 2.82 -0.73
CA SER A 75 -6.55 1.43 -1.08
C SER A 75 -7.04 0.49 0.00
N HIS A 76 -7.64 -0.62 -0.43
CA HIS A 76 -8.25 -1.61 0.45
C HIS A 76 -7.68 -3.01 0.20
N LEU A 77 -7.79 -3.87 1.20
CA LEU A 77 -7.62 -5.30 1.05
C LEU A 77 -9.00 -5.95 1.22
N HIS A 78 -9.41 -6.74 0.24
CA HIS A 78 -10.68 -7.47 0.25
C HIS A 78 -10.40 -8.95 0.47
N ILE A 79 -10.94 -9.52 1.53
CA ILE A 79 -10.92 -10.96 1.78
C ILE A 79 -12.26 -11.51 1.31
N ILE A 80 -12.24 -12.50 0.40
CA ILE A 80 -13.44 -13.05 -0.23
C ILE A 80 -13.47 -14.55 -0.02
N SER A 81 -14.49 -15.07 0.65
CA SER A 81 -14.63 -16.50 0.90
C SER A 81 -15.12 -17.28 -0.33
N GLY A 82 -14.81 -18.56 -0.37
CA GLY A 82 -15.31 -19.50 -1.39
C GLY A 82 -14.25 -20.37 -2.02
N ALA A 83 -12.96 -20.21 -1.67
CA ALA A 83 -11.91 -21.12 -2.08
C ALA A 83 -12.25 -22.55 -1.61
N LYS A 84 -11.92 -23.54 -2.44
CA LYS A 84 -12.24 -24.96 -2.18
C LYS A 84 -11.13 -25.65 -1.39
N GLU A 85 -9.94 -25.09 -1.43
CA GLU A 85 -8.73 -25.61 -0.79
C GLU A 85 -7.76 -24.48 -0.51
N ILE A 86 -6.82 -24.71 0.39
CA ILE A 86 -5.67 -23.83 0.64
C ILE A 86 -4.58 -24.23 -0.34
N VAL A 87 -4.04 -23.25 -1.09
CA VAL A 87 -2.99 -23.49 -2.07
C VAL A 87 -1.69 -22.81 -1.66
N THR A 88 -0.56 -23.41 -2.04
CA THR A 88 0.75 -22.77 -1.86
C THR A 88 0.98 -21.76 -2.96
N HIS A 89 1.29 -20.53 -2.60
CA HIS A 89 1.65 -19.46 -3.52
C HIS A 89 3.17 -19.30 -3.62
N ASP A 90 3.64 -18.73 -4.72
CA ASP A 90 5.05 -18.40 -4.89
C ASP A 90 5.43 -17.18 -4.05
N LYS A 91 6.53 -17.24 -3.29
CA LYS A 91 7.01 -16.13 -2.43
C LYS A 91 7.29 -14.84 -3.20
N ASN A 92 7.63 -14.94 -4.49
CA ASN A 92 7.81 -13.75 -5.34
C ASN A 92 6.49 -12.98 -5.58
N SER A 93 5.34 -13.60 -5.29
CA SER A 93 4.03 -12.97 -5.34
C SER A 93 3.50 -12.82 -3.91
N HIS A 94 3.72 -11.65 -3.31
CA HIS A 94 3.38 -11.41 -1.90
C HIS A 94 2.75 -10.03 -1.70
N LEU A 95 2.01 -9.90 -0.59
CA LEU A 95 1.63 -8.61 -0.03
C LEU A 95 2.78 -8.09 0.83
N CYS A 96 3.06 -6.79 0.77
CA CYS A 96 4.07 -6.17 1.60
C CYS A 96 3.44 -5.07 2.46
N PHE A 97 3.73 -5.10 3.78
CA PHE A 97 3.34 -4.04 4.71
C PHE A 97 4.58 -3.49 5.42
N SER A 98 4.66 -2.16 5.50
CA SER A 98 5.71 -1.49 6.27
C SER A 98 5.28 -1.31 7.72
N VAL A 99 6.23 -1.51 8.64
CA VAL A 99 6.01 -1.38 10.08
C VAL A 99 7.13 -0.56 10.72
N PRO A 100 6.87 0.12 11.86
CA PRO A 100 7.91 0.88 12.57
C PRO A 100 9.09 0.02 13.06
N SER A 101 8.87 -1.27 13.34
CA SER A 101 9.89 -2.19 13.84
C SER A 101 9.60 -3.62 13.42
N VAL A 102 10.49 -4.18 12.61
CA VAL A 102 10.45 -5.61 12.23
C VAL A 102 10.70 -6.49 13.45
N GLU A 103 11.54 -6.08 14.41
CA GLU A 103 11.82 -6.82 15.63
C GLU A 103 10.58 -6.98 16.53
N GLU A 104 9.80 -5.92 16.69
CA GLU A 104 8.54 -5.98 17.42
C GLU A 104 7.52 -6.87 16.71
N PHE A 105 7.48 -6.80 15.39
CA PHE A 105 6.61 -7.65 14.59
C PHE A 105 7.00 -9.13 14.67
N MET A 106 8.31 -9.46 14.60
CA MET A 106 8.80 -10.83 14.85
C MET A 106 8.40 -11.35 16.23
N THR A 107 8.47 -10.49 17.25
CA THR A 107 8.02 -10.85 18.60
C THR A 107 6.54 -11.19 18.65
N ARG A 108 5.70 -10.42 17.96
CA ARG A 108 4.26 -10.71 17.79
C ARG A 108 4.03 -12.06 17.11
N LEU A 109 4.71 -12.34 15.99
CA LEU A 109 4.58 -13.62 15.29
C LEU A 109 4.93 -14.82 16.20
N ARG A 110 6.02 -14.70 16.99
CA ARG A 110 6.40 -15.74 17.98
C ARG A 110 5.32 -15.95 19.04
N GLN A 111 4.74 -14.86 19.58
CA GLN A 111 3.66 -14.93 20.56
C GLN A 111 2.42 -15.64 20.02
N HIS A 112 2.16 -15.49 18.72
CA HIS A 112 1.04 -16.14 18.03
C HIS A 112 1.41 -17.48 17.38
N HIS A 113 2.63 -17.98 17.60
CA HIS A 113 3.13 -19.24 17.02
C HIS A 113 3.08 -19.28 15.48
N ILE A 114 3.25 -18.13 14.83
CA ILE A 114 3.30 -18.00 13.38
C ILE A 114 4.77 -18.07 12.94
N PRO A 115 5.16 -19.11 12.18
CA PRO A 115 6.52 -19.23 11.67
C PRO A 115 6.80 -18.15 10.63
N PHE A 116 8.01 -17.62 10.63
CA PHE A 116 8.49 -16.68 9.64
C PHE A 116 9.92 -17.00 9.24
N GLU A 117 10.38 -16.46 8.15
CA GLU A 117 11.68 -16.74 7.59
C GLU A 117 12.29 -15.53 6.86
N SER A 118 13.58 -15.62 6.58
CA SER A 118 14.28 -14.70 5.69
C SER A 118 13.89 -14.94 4.22
N TRP A 119 14.29 -14.05 3.32
CA TRP A 119 14.15 -14.28 1.88
C TRP A 119 14.73 -15.62 1.43
N LYS A 120 15.86 -16.04 2.04
CA LYS A 120 16.56 -17.31 1.73
C LYS A 120 15.93 -18.54 2.41
N GLY A 121 14.86 -18.39 3.16
CA GLY A 121 14.20 -19.50 3.87
C GLY A 121 14.84 -19.85 5.22
N GLU A 122 15.68 -18.98 5.80
CA GLU A 122 16.23 -19.19 7.13
C GLU A 122 15.17 -18.89 8.19
N ALA A 123 14.75 -19.89 8.93
CA ALA A 123 13.70 -19.77 9.93
C ALA A 123 14.08 -18.79 11.05
N ASP A 124 13.08 -18.03 11.51
CA ASP A 124 13.16 -17.11 12.65
C ASP A 124 14.24 -16.00 12.49
N LYS A 125 14.55 -15.64 11.25
CA LYS A 125 15.54 -14.62 10.90
C LYS A 125 15.00 -13.60 9.91
N PRO A 126 15.40 -12.31 10.03
CA PRO A 126 15.16 -11.32 8.98
C PRO A 126 16.20 -11.42 7.87
N THR A 127 15.85 -10.88 6.72
CA THR A 127 16.80 -10.49 5.67
C THR A 127 17.15 -9.02 5.86
N LEU A 128 18.44 -8.67 5.74
CA LEU A 128 18.86 -7.29 5.58
C LEU A 128 19.05 -7.01 4.08
N ARG A 129 18.25 -6.13 3.52
CA ARG A 129 18.37 -5.65 2.13
C ARG A 129 19.65 -4.81 1.96
N VAL A 130 20.11 -4.69 0.72
CA VAL A 130 21.33 -3.92 0.37
C VAL A 130 21.26 -2.44 0.71
N ASP A 131 20.06 -1.89 0.84
CA ASP A 131 19.75 -0.51 1.23
C ASP A 131 19.50 -0.34 2.74
N GLY A 132 19.70 -1.42 3.52
CA GLY A 132 19.58 -1.40 4.98
C GLY A 132 18.19 -1.73 5.53
N VAL A 133 17.18 -1.89 4.67
CA VAL A 133 15.83 -2.29 5.09
C VAL A 133 15.84 -3.74 5.56
N LYS A 134 15.23 -3.99 6.72
CA LYS A 134 14.98 -5.35 7.21
C LYS A 134 13.64 -5.85 6.73
N GLN A 135 13.57 -7.15 6.43
CA GLN A 135 12.34 -7.77 5.96
C GLN A 135 12.23 -9.23 6.40
N ILE A 136 11.02 -9.67 6.66
CA ILE A 136 10.65 -11.06 6.99
C ILE A 136 9.50 -11.51 6.12
N TYR A 137 9.36 -12.83 5.99
CA TYR A 137 8.34 -13.48 5.17
C TYR A 137 7.62 -14.55 5.96
N PHE A 138 6.31 -14.64 5.79
CA PHE A 138 5.46 -15.68 6.35
C PHE A 138 4.22 -15.84 5.48
N THR A 139 3.40 -16.86 5.75
CA THR A 139 2.14 -17.07 5.03
C THR A 139 0.95 -16.74 5.91
N ASP A 140 -0.09 -16.23 5.27
CA ASP A 140 -1.41 -16.12 5.87
C ASP A 140 -2.09 -17.50 5.98
N PRO A 141 -3.30 -17.61 6.57
CA PRO A 141 -4.01 -18.87 6.72
C PRO A 141 -4.37 -19.60 5.42
N ASP A 142 -4.35 -18.90 4.29
CA ASP A 142 -4.69 -19.41 2.96
C ASP A 142 -3.46 -19.66 2.06
N GLY A 143 -2.24 -19.46 2.62
CA GLY A 143 -0.98 -19.71 1.94
C GLY A 143 -0.47 -18.53 1.10
N TYR A 144 -1.11 -17.36 1.15
CA TYR A 144 -0.58 -16.15 0.55
C TYR A 144 0.63 -15.65 1.32
N TRP A 145 1.70 -15.33 0.60
CA TRP A 145 2.89 -14.77 1.22
C TRP A 145 2.68 -13.32 1.64
N VAL A 146 3.20 -13.00 2.80
CA VAL A 146 3.24 -11.66 3.38
C VAL A 146 4.69 -11.31 3.70
N GLU A 147 5.13 -10.15 3.21
CA GLU A 147 6.36 -9.50 3.63
C GLU A 147 6.03 -8.42 4.66
N ILE A 148 6.83 -8.35 5.70
CA ILE A 148 6.89 -7.20 6.60
C ILE A 148 8.27 -6.59 6.51
N ASN A 149 8.33 -5.27 6.34
CA ASN A 149 9.59 -4.53 6.33
C ASN A 149 9.52 -3.23 7.14
N ASP A 150 10.67 -2.60 7.37
CA ASP A 150 10.79 -1.30 8.03
C ASP A 150 11.11 -0.15 7.06
N ASP A 151 10.72 -0.31 5.79
CA ASP A 151 10.83 0.74 4.78
C ASP A 151 9.79 1.83 5.05
N HIS A 152 10.25 3.07 5.24
CA HIS A 152 9.42 4.23 5.60
C HIS A 152 9.38 5.30 4.51
N THR A 153 9.71 4.96 3.26
CA THR A 153 9.69 5.91 2.14
C THR A 153 8.28 6.28 1.68
#